data_0c06bc51d804665cfaf8442959aa67d6
#
_entry.id   0c06bc51d804665cfaf8442959aa67d6
#
_cell.length_a   1.000
_cell.length_b   1.000
_cell.length_c   1.000
_cell.angle_alpha   90.00
_cell.angle_beta   90.00
_cell.angle_gamma   90.00
#
_symmetry.space_group_name_H-M   'P 1'
#
loop_
_entity.id
_entity.type
_entity.pdbx_description
1 polymer ?
#
loop_
_entity_poly.entity_id
_entity_poly.type
_entity_poly.pdbx_seq_one_letter_code
_entity_poly.pdbx_strand_id
1 'polypeptide(L)'
;LATRLEAILVSSWTRGRDLGAVVADAREQQSEGEQVQRDDPPEQVLDEAEPSSADLNAAAQAADHLKSIGSVLADPQALLSPATDVVATSMSTLWRTDPRGRTAHIARARAAGDVVMQSLTAAPSSTINVISATADLPLRIVSDLDQAATVRVHLVPSSTRLQIDHDVTVTVPAQGQTTVMVPIKAVGSGDVDLSIELLAADGTAVGTPMTMRTRVRASWETVGTRVAAGLLVALLAGGITRTVRRGRRQDKQDRKAAA
;
A
#
# COMPACT_ATOMS: atom_id res chain seq x y z
N LEU A 1 -26.02 -0.24 -35.25
CA LEU A 1 -25.26 1.02 -35.51
C LEU A 1 -24.93 1.12 -37.01
N ALA A 2 -24.43 0.08 -37.66
CA ALA A 2 -24.07 0.04 -39.08
C ALA A 2 -25.27 0.40 -39.98
N THR A 3 -26.42 -0.22 -39.74
CA THR A 3 -27.67 0.01 -40.52
C THR A 3 -28.20 1.45 -40.46
N ARG A 4 -27.99 2.14 -39.30
CA ARG A 4 -28.36 3.57 -39.17
C ARG A 4 -27.38 4.49 -39.90
N LEU A 5 -26.09 4.17 -39.88
CA LEU A 5 -25.06 4.89 -40.63
C LEU A 5 -25.28 4.76 -42.14
N GLU A 6 -25.57 3.57 -42.61
CA GLU A 6 -25.92 3.29 -44.02
C GLU A 6 -27.13 4.09 -44.48
N ALA A 7 -28.21 4.14 -43.69
CA ALA A 7 -29.41 4.92 -43.98
C ALA A 7 -29.12 6.44 -44.05
N ILE A 8 -28.19 6.95 -43.23
CA ILE A 8 -27.78 8.35 -43.29
C ILE A 8 -26.93 8.62 -44.54
N LEU A 9 -26.01 7.73 -44.89
CA LEU A 9 -25.10 7.92 -46.03
C LEU A 9 -25.83 7.85 -47.38
N VAL A 10 -26.93 7.15 -47.46
CA VAL A 10 -27.75 7.01 -48.67
C VAL A 10 -28.82 8.11 -48.82
N SER A 11 -29.00 8.96 -47.79
CA SER A 11 -30.00 10.02 -47.84
C SER A 11 -29.59 11.15 -48.82
N SER A 12 -30.56 11.72 -49.53
CA SER A 12 -30.34 12.72 -50.56
C SER A 12 -29.78 14.04 -50.09
N TRP A 13 -29.79 14.26 -48.77
CA TRP A 13 -29.28 15.48 -48.12
C TRP A 13 -27.89 15.31 -47.47
N THR A 14 -27.32 14.07 -47.52
CA THR A 14 -25.96 13.82 -47.04
C THR A 14 -25.01 13.50 -48.19
N ARG A 15 -23.78 13.91 -48.11
CA ARG A 15 -22.68 13.53 -48.98
C ARG A 15 -21.52 13.00 -48.17
N GLY A 16 -21.18 11.73 -48.37
CA GLY A 16 -19.98 11.15 -47.77
C GLY A 16 -18.74 11.83 -48.40
N ARG A 17 -17.89 12.42 -47.59
CA ARG A 17 -16.64 13.00 -48.02
C ARG A 17 -15.49 12.46 -47.18
N ASP A 18 -14.34 12.29 -47.78
CA ASP A 18 -13.14 11.99 -47.02
C ASP A 18 -12.74 13.20 -46.13
N LEU A 19 -12.30 12.93 -44.92
CA LEU A 19 -11.89 13.96 -43.98
C LEU A 19 -10.76 14.83 -44.52
N GLY A 20 -9.82 14.25 -45.24
CA GLY A 20 -8.73 14.98 -45.91
C GLY A 20 -9.24 16.00 -46.89
N ALA A 21 -10.24 15.63 -47.74
CA ALA A 21 -10.88 16.54 -48.67
C ALA A 21 -11.64 17.67 -47.96
N VAL A 22 -12.34 17.39 -46.85
CA VAL A 22 -13.04 18.42 -46.06
C VAL A 22 -12.04 19.42 -45.47
N VAL A 23 -10.93 18.92 -44.93
CA VAL A 23 -9.88 19.79 -44.36
C VAL A 23 -9.19 20.64 -45.45
N ALA A 24 -8.97 20.08 -46.64
CA ALA A 24 -8.39 20.83 -47.75
C ALA A 24 -9.34 21.96 -48.21
N ASP A 25 -10.62 21.65 -48.42
CA ASP A 25 -11.63 22.66 -48.77
C ASP A 25 -11.76 23.75 -47.73
N ALA A 26 -11.73 23.36 -46.45
CA ALA A 26 -11.81 24.32 -45.33
C ALA A 26 -10.59 25.26 -45.28
N ARG A 27 -9.40 24.76 -45.62
CA ARG A 27 -8.19 25.59 -45.71
C ARG A 27 -8.22 26.54 -46.88
N GLU A 28 -8.77 26.10 -48.00
CA GLU A 28 -8.92 26.94 -49.20
C GLU A 28 -9.94 28.06 -48.97
N GLN A 29 -11.06 27.73 -48.33
CA GLN A 29 -12.07 28.73 -47.92
C GLN A 29 -11.60 29.67 -46.82
N GLN A 30 -10.69 29.23 -45.94
CA GLN A 30 -10.11 30.07 -44.89
C GLN A 30 -9.20 31.19 -45.47
N SER A 31 -8.65 31.01 -46.67
CA SER A 31 -7.86 32.04 -47.33
C SER A 31 -8.72 33.17 -47.96
N GLU A 32 -10.00 32.92 -48.21
CA GLU A 32 -10.95 33.89 -48.80
C GLU A 32 -12.00 34.38 -47.79
N GLY A 33 -12.02 33.82 -46.58
CA GLY A 33 -13.04 34.07 -45.59
C GLY A 33 -12.82 35.39 -44.80
N GLU A 34 -13.87 36.16 -44.67
CA GLU A 34 -13.96 37.24 -43.72
C GLU A 34 -13.67 36.75 -42.32
N GLN A 35 -12.69 37.32 -41.62
CA GLN A 35 -12.44 37.02 -40.22
C GLN A 35 -13.65 37.40 -39.38
N VAL A 36 -14.47 36.41 -39.03
CA VAL A 36 -15.56 36.62 -38.05
C VAL A 36 -14.92 36.86 -36.68
N GLN A 37 -14.93 38.11 -36.26
CA GLN A 37 -14.59 38.48 -34.90
C GLN A 37 -15.66 37.88 -33.99
N ARG A 38 -15.29 36.88 -33.20
CA ARG A 38 -16.16 36.37 -32.15
C ARG A 38 -16.27 37.38 -31.07
N ASP A 39 -17.50 37.74 -30.69
CA ASP A 39 -17.71 38.48 -29.46
C ASP A 39 -17.09 37.72 -28.30
N ASP A 40 -16.56 38.43 -27.33
CA ASP A 40 -16.14 37.84 -26.08
C ASP A 40 -17.25 36.96 -25.51
N PRO A 41 -16.94 35.72 -25.07
CA PRO A 41 -17.99 34.91 -24.47
C PRO A 41 -18.64 35.69 -23.33
N PRO A 42 -19.97 35.68 -23.21
CA PRO A 42 -20.64 36.35 -22.11
C PRO A 42 -20.05 35.88 -20.81
N GLU A 43 -19.94 36.81 -19.84
CA GLU A 43 -19.46 36.48 -18.49
C GLU A 43 -20.12 35.19 -18.03
N GLN A 44 -19.30 34.18 -17.69
CA GLN A 44 -19.78 32.81 -17.43
C GLN A 44 -20.80 32.89 -16.30
N VAL A 45 -22.06 32.87 -16.61
CA VAL A 45 -23.12 32.56 -15.64
C VAL A 45 -22.93 31.09 -15.33
N LEU A 46 -22.47 30.77 -14.12
CA LEU A 46 -22.35 29.39 -13.63
C LEU A 46 -23.75 28.74 -13.74
N ASP A 47 -23.91 27.82 -14.67
CA ASP A 47 -25.13 27.04 -14.78
C ASP A 47 -25.10 26.01 -13.63
N GLU A 48 -26.07 26.09 -12.71
CA GLU A 48 -26.20 25.14 -11.59
C GLU A 48 -26.34 23.68 -12.05
N ALA A 49 -26.68 23.47 -13.31
CA ALA A 49 -26.76 22.15 -13.93
C ALA A 49 -25.40 21.59 -14.39
N GLU A 50 -24.36 22.42 -14.42
CA GLU A 50 -23.01 21.98 -14.75
C GLU A 50 -22.35 21.26 -13.55
N PRO A 51 -21.42 20.31 -13.83
CA PRO A 51 -20.64 19.69 -12.76
C PRO A 51 -19.87 20.74 -11.99
N SER A 52 -20.05 20.80 -10.69
CA SER A 52 -19.26 21.65 -9.81
C SER A 52 -17.81 21.18 -9.76
N SER A 53 -16.90 22.06 -9.35
CA SER A 53 -15.50 21.65 -9.08
C SER A 53 -15.43 20.54 -8.01
N ALA A 54 -16.38 20.50 -7.08
CA ALA A 54 -16.48 19.43 -6.09
C ALA A 54 -16.84 18.09 -6.74
N ASP A 55 -17.79 18.07 -7.71
CA ASP A 55 -18.15 16.84 -8.45
C ASP A 55 -16.98 16.34 -9.30
N LEU A 56 -16.27 17.25 -9.98
CA LEU A 56 -15.08 16.91 -10.77
C LEU A 56 -13.98 16.28 -9.89
N ASN A 57 -13.71 16.90 -8.75
CA ASN A 57 -12.74 16.38 -7.80
C ASN A 57 -13.17 15.02 -7.22
N ALA A 58 -14.44 14.85 -6.88
CA ALA A 58 -14.97 13.58 -6.38
C ALA A 58 -14.87 12.47 -7.43
N ALA A 59 -15.16 12.77 -8.70
CA ALA A 59 -15.02 11.81 -9.79
C ALA A 59 -13.57 11.45 -10.04
N ALA A 60 -12.65 12.42 -10.03
CA ALA A 60 -11.21 12.18 -10.14
C ALA A 60 -10.69 11.29 -9.00
N GLN A 61 -11.06 11.61 -7.75
CA GLN A 61 -10.70 10.80 -6.59
C GLN A 61 -11.26 9.38 -6.67
N ALA A 62 -12.49 9.19 -7.16
CA ALA A 62 -13.06 7.87 -7.36
C ALA A 62 -12.31 7.09 -8.44
N ALA A 63 -11.91 7.74 -9.53
CA ALA A 63 -11.10 7.12 -10.60
C ALA A 63 -9.72 6.71 -10.09
N ASP A 64 -9.04 7.57 -9.35
CA ASP A 64 -7.72 7.29 -8.77
C ASP A 64 -7.81 6.14 -7.75
N HIS A 65 -8.84 6.14 -6.91
CA HIS A 65 -9.10 5.06 -5.96
C HIS A 65 -9.30 3.71 -6.66
N LEU A 66 -10.15 3.65 -7.69
CA LEU A 66 -10.35 2.44 -8.48
C LEU A 66 -9.08 1.98 -9.19
N LYS A 67 -8.26 2.92 -9.69
CA LYS A 67 -6.98 2.62 -10.32
C LYS A 67 -5.99 2.02 -9.33
N SER A 68 -5.86 2.60 -8.14
CA SER A 68 -4.98 2.07 -7.08
C SER A 68 -5.39 0.65 -6.68
N ILE A 69 -6.69 0.43 -6.42
CA ILE A 69 -7.23 -0.90 -6.12
C ILE A 69 -7.01 -1.86 -7.28
N GLY A 70 -7.22 -1.41 -8.51
CA GLY A 70 -6.97 -2.20 -9.71
C GLY A 70 -5.54 -2.71 -9.81
N SER A 71 -4.57 -1.96 -9.29
CA SER A 71 -3.15 -2.35 -9.33
C SER A 71 -2.81 -3.60 -8.51
N VAL A 72 -3.68 -4.01 -7.56
CA VAL A 72 -3.48 -5.24 -6.76
C VAL A 72 -4.14 -6.46 -7.39
N LEU A 73 -5.06 -6.28 -8.35
CA LEU A 73 -5.84 -7.34 -8.98
C LEU A 73 -5.11 -7.93 -10.18
N ALA A 74 -5.26 -9.24 -10.39
CA ALA A 74 -4.72 -9.91 -11.57
C ALA A 74 -5.42 -9.48 -12.86
N ASP A 75 -6.75 -9.30 -12.80
CA ASP A 75 -7.59 -8.76 -13.88
C ASP A 75 -8.49 -7.64 -13.31
N PRO A 76 -8.02 -6.39 -13.30
CA PRO A 76 -8.81 -5.27 -12.81
C PRO A 76 -10.11 -5.05 -13.60
N GLN A 77 -10.08 -5.31 -14.91
CA GLN A 77 -11.21 -5.03 -15.80
C GLN A 77 -12.41 -5.92 -15.47
N ALA A 78 -12.18 -7.19 -15.21
CA ALA A 78 -13.25 -8.12 -14.87
C ALA A 78 -14.08 -7.68 -13.67
N LEU A 79 -13.45 -7.04 -12.67
CA LEU A 79 -14.11 -6.66 -11.42
C LEU A 79 -14.50 -5.18 -11.36
N LEU A 80 -13.67 -4.28 -11.89
CA LEU A 80 -13.82 -2.83 -11.70
C LEU A 80 -14.40 -2.10 -12.92
N SER A 81 -14.53 -2.74 -14.09
CA SER A 81 -15.07 -2.04 -15.27
C SER A 81 -16.45 -1.44 -15.04
N PRO A 82 -17.42 -2.09 -14.34
CA PRO A 82 -18.71 -1.45 -14.07
C PRO A 82 -18.56 -0.15 -13.25
N ALA A 83 -17.64 -0.11 -12.28
CA ALA A 83 -17.39 1.07 -11.45
C ALA A 83 -16.67 2.19 -12.23
N THR A 84 -15.73 1.83 -13.09
CA THR A 84 -15.04 2.78 -13.99
C THR A 84 -16.01 3.41 -14.99
N ASP A 85 -16.92 2.63 -15.55
CA ASP A 85 -17.97 3.13 -16.44
C ASP A 85 -18.92 4.08 -15.71
N VAL A 86 -19.23 3.80 -14.44
CA VAL A 86 -20.03 4.69 -13.58
C VAL A 86 -19.32 6.03 -13.41
N VAL A 87 -17.99 6.06 -13.16
CA VAL A 87 -17.23 7.32 -13.07
C VAL A 87 -17.27 8.07 -14.41
N ALA A 88 -17.02 7.40 -15.52
CA ALA A 88 -17.02 7.99 -16.85
C ALA A 88 -18.38 8.61 -17.20
N THR A 89 -19.47 7.91 -16.88
CA THR A 89 -20.83 8.38 -17.15
C THR A 89 -21.33 9.44 -16.18
N SER A 90 -20.68 9.63 -15.04
CA SER A 90 -21.05 10.67 -14.05
C SER A 90 -20.92 12.09 -14.61
N MET A 91 -20.06 12.29 -15.62
CA MET A 91 -19.89 13.59 -16.31
C MET A 91 -20.80 13.75 -17.51
N SER A 92 -21.73 12.84 -17.74
CA SER A 92 -22.71 12.91 -18.82
C SER A 92 -23.71 14.05 -18.61
N THR A 93 -24.17 14.66 -19.71
CA THR A 93 -25.23 15.66 -19.72
C THR A 93 -26.56 15.15 -19.18
N LEU A 94 -26.76 13.84 -19.06
CA LEU A 94 -27.94 13.24 -18.42
C LEU A 94 -28.17 13.73 -16.99
N TRP A 95 -27.11 14.09 -16.30
CA TRP A 95 -27.17 14.54 -14.91
C TRP A 95 -27.47 16.03 -14.73
N ARG A 96 -27.68 16.79 -15.84
CA ARG A 96 -27.97 18.23 -15.73
C ARG A 96 -29.24 18.52 -14.94
N THR A 97 -30.22 17.63 -15.03
CA THR A 97 -31.51 17.74 -14.31
C THR A 97 -31.52 17.08 -12.94
N ASP A 98 -30.48 16.32 -12.58
CA ASP A 98 -30.36 15.63 -11.29
C ASP A 98 -28.92 15.66 -10.74
N PRO A 99 -28.45 16.80 -10.21
CA PRO A 99 -27.12 16.91 -9.61
C PRO A 99 -26.92 15.98 -8.41
N ARG A 100 -27.98 15.70 -7.62
CA ARG A 100 -27.90 14.80 -6.47
C ARG A 100 -27.68 13.34 -6.94
N GLY A 101 -28.36 12.94 -8.01
CA GLY A 101 -28.14 11.67 -8.64
C GLY A 101 -26.71 11.49 -9.14
N ARG A 102 -26.09 12.55 -9.70
CA ARG A 102 -24.67 12.56 -10.08
C ARG A 102 -23.77 12.24 -8.90
N THR A 103 -23.89 12.98 -7.80
CA THR A 103 -23.08 12.78 -6.60
C THR A 103 -23.25 11.35 -6.03
N ALA A 104 -24.49 10.84 -5.98
CA ALA A 104 -24.77 9.48 -5.56
C ALA A 104 -24.17 8.43 -6.51
N HIS A 105 -24.09 8.74 -7.81
CA HIS A 105 -23.51 7.87 -8.83
C HIS A 105 -21.99 7.74 -8.63
N ILE A 106 -21.29 8.85 -8.40
CA ILE A 106 -19.85 8.87 -8.09
C ILE A 106 -19.56 8.12 -6.79
N ALA A 107 -20.36 8.35 -5.74
CA ALA A 107 -20.21 7.65 -4.46
C ALA A 107 -20.39 6.13 -4.60
N ARG A 108 -21.28 5.67 -5.48
CA ARG A 108 -21.48 4.25 -5.76
C ARG A 108 -20.26 3.62 -6.42
N ALA A 109 -19.60 4.31 -7.34
CA ALA A 109 -18.36 3.84 -7.94
C ALA A 109 -17.24 3.66 -6.90
N ARG A 110 -17.10 4.64 -6.00
CA ARG A 110 -16.13 4.54 -4.90
C ARG A 110 -16.44 3.37 -3.98
N ALA A 111 -17.70 3.20 -3.58
CA ALA A 111 -18.12 2.10 -2.72
C ALA A 111 -17.82 0.71 -3.33
N ALA A 112 -17.89 0.57 -4.65
CA ALA A 112 -17.49 -0.67 -5.32
C ALA A 112 -16.00 -0.99 -5.11
N GLY A 113 -15.13 0.02 -5.13
CA GLY A 113 -13.72 -0.14 -4.77
C GLY A 113 -13.52 -0.52 -3.29
N ASP A 114 -14.28 0.12 -2.39
CA ASP A 114 -14.19 -0.17 -0.95
C ASP A 114 -14.57 -1.64 -0.63
N VAL A 115 -15.49 -2.23 -1.36
CA VAL A 115 -15.82 -3.67 -1.25
C VAL A 115 -14.60 -4.54 -1.57
N VAL A 116 -13.87 -4.22 -2.63
CA VAL A 116 -12.64 -4.94 -2.99
C VAL A 116 -11.59 -4.80 -1.89
N MET A 117 -11.42 -3.61 -1.34
CA MET A 117 -10.49 -3.38 -0.23
C MET A 117 -10.84 -4.22 1.00
N GLN A 118 -12.11 -4.30 1.36
CA GLN A 118 -12.56 -5.07 2.53
C GLN A 118 -12.43 -6.58 2.35
N SER A 119 -12.33 -7.05 1.10
CA SER A 119 -12.13 -8.47 0.79
C SER A 119 -10.69 -8.97 1.02
N LEU A 120 -9.75 -8.07 1.33
CA LEU A 120 -8.37 -8.41 1.65
C LEU A 120 -8.10 -8.13 3.12
N THR A 121 -7.76 -9.16 3.89
CA THR A 121 -7.51 -9.04 5.33
C THR A 121 -6.22 -9.72 5.74
N ALA A 122 -5.47 -9.06 6.64
CA ALA A 122 -4.35 -9.68 7.31
C ALA A 122 -4.88 -10.35 8.58
N ALA A 123 -4.62 -11.64 8.76
CA ALA A 123 -4.96 -12.38 9.97
C ALA A 123 -3.66 -12.73 10.71
N PRO A 124 -3.31 -12.08 11.83
CA PRO A 124 -2.16 -12.48 12.61
C PRO A 124 -2.43 -13.85 13.21
N SER A 125 -1.43 -14.70 13.20
CA SER A 125 -1.40 -15.83 14.14
C SER A 125 -1.19 -15.24 15.54
N SER A 126 -1.78 -15.87 16.56
CA SER A 126 -1.73 -15.47 17.99
C SER A 126 -0.44 -14.75 18.41
N THR A 127 -0.47 -14.05 19.55
CA THR A 127 0.69 -13.32 20.16
C THR A 127 2.02 -14.02 19.90
N ILE A 128 2.90 -13.36 19.14
CA ILE A 128 4.19 -13.95 18.75
C ILE A 128 5.25 -13.52 19.75
N ASN A 129 5.98 -14.50 20.25
CA ASN A 129 7.15 -14.26 21.10
C ASN A 129 8.42 -14.32 20.23
N VAL A 130 9.07 -13.18 20.06
CA VAL A 130 10.36 -13.07 19.38
C VAL A 130 11.48 -13.26 20.41
N ILE A 131 12.16 -14.43 20.35
CA ILE A 131 13.18 -14.83 21.35
C ILE A 131 14.59 -14.58 20.81
N SER A 132 14.76 -14.34 19.50
CA SER A 132 16.05 -14.15 18.85
C SER A 132 16.21 -12.73 18.33
N ALA A 133 17.47 -12.34 18.05
CA ALA A 133 17.77 -11.02 17.48
C ALA A 133 17.18 -10.83 16.06
N THR A 134 16.97 -11.93 15.32
CA THR A 134 16.30 -11.97 14.03
C THR A 134 15.26 -13.07 14.05
N ALA A 135 14.09 -12.85 13.48
CA ALA A 135 13.04 -13.84 13.35
C ALA A 135 12.21 -13.53 12.09
N ASP A 136 11.59 -14.57 11.55
CA ASP A 136 10.60 -14.43 10.48
C ASP A 136 9.21 -14.45 11.10
N LEU A 137 8.45 -13.39 10.87
CA LEU A 137 7.10 -13.22 11.37
C LEU A 137 6.12 -13.85 10.37
N PRO A 138 5.44 -14.96 10.70
CA PRO A 138 4.44 -15.54 9.83
C PRO A 138 3.15 -14.71 9.89
N LEU A 139 2.75 -14.15 8.76
CA LEU A 139 1.49 -13.43 8.60
C LEU A 139 0.62 -14.16 7.58
N ARG A 140 -0.62 -14.41 7.95
CA ARG A 140 -1.59 -15.00 7.05
C ARG A 140 -2.42 -13.88 6.43
N ILE A 141 -2.50 -13.87 5.10
CA ILE A 141 -3.35 -12.95 4.35
C ILE A 141 -4.46 -13.77 3.71
N VAL A 142 -5.67 -13.30 3.87
CA VAL A 142 -6.89 -13.93 3.36
C VAL A 142 -7.50 -13.02 2.32
N SER A 143 -7.98 -13.62 1.23
CA SER A 143 -8.68 -12.96 0.14
C SER A 143 -10.03 -13.64 -0.11
N ASP A 144 -11.10 -12.86 -0.06
CA ASP A 144 -12.44 -13.26 -0.47
C ASP A 144 -12.75 -12.85 -1.93
N LEU A 145 -11.73 -12.38 -2.67
CA LEU A 145 -11.86 -12.02 -4.08
C LEU A 145 -11.91 -13.26 -4.97
N ASP A 146 -12.69 -13.16 -6.06
CA ASP A 146 -12.79 -14.24 -7.07
C ASP A 146 -11.55 -14.35 -7.97
N GLN A 147 -10.56 -13.52 -7.76
CA GLN A 147 -9.30 -13.53 -8.50
C GLN A 147 -8.10 -13.34 -7.59
N ALA A 148 -6.91 -13.66 -8.10
CA ALA A 148 -5.67 -13.46 -7.36
C ALA A 148 -5.38 -11.98 -7.15
N ALA A 149 -4.84 -11.64 -5.98
CA ALA A 149 -4.44 -10.27 -5.64
C ALA A 149 -2.97 -10.23 -5.19
N THR A 150 -2.23 -9.23 -5.65
CA THR A 150 -0.84 -9.01 -5.26
C THR A 150 -0.74 -7.76 -4.40
N VAL A 151 -0.33 -7.93 -3.16
CA VAL A 151 -0.21 -6.84 -2.18
C VAL A 151 1.18 -6.80 -1.57
N ARG A 152 1.56 -5.63 -1.10
CA ARG A 152 2.79 -5.42 -0.32
C ARG A 152 2.41 -5.33 1.15
N VAL A 153 3.04 -6.17 1.96
CA VAL A 153 2.85 -6.19 3.42
C VAL A 153 3.81 -5.19 4.04
N HIS A 154 3.27 -4.17 4.65
CA HIS A 154 3.97 -3.11 5.36
C HIS A 154 3.72 -3.23 6.85
N LEU A 155 4.78 -3.28 7.65
CA LEU A 155 4.70 -3.40 9.09
C LEU A 155 5.24 -2.14 9.76
N VAL A 156 4.43 -1.56 10.64
CA VAL A 156 4.81 -0.35 11.40
C VAL A 156 4.90 -0.69 12.88
N PRO A 157 6.09 -0.80 13.46
CA PRO A 157 6.26 -1.04 14.88
C PRO A 157 6.02 0.25 15.69
N SER A 158 5.35 0.14 16.83
CA SER A 158 5.13 1.24 17.76
C SER A 158 6.41 1.67 18.52
N SER A 159 7.50 0.93 18.38
CA SER A 159 8.75 1.18 19.10
C SER A 159 9.98 0.75 18.29
N THR A 160 11.07 1.49 18.43
CA THR A 160 12.38 1.19 17.83
C THR A 160 13.03 -0.10 18.34
N ARG A 161 12.43 -0.79 19.33
CA ARG A 161 12.88 -2.11 19.80
C ARG A 161 12.72 -3.21 18.76
N LEU A 162 11.84 -3.00 17.80
CA LEU A 162 11.63 -3.87 16.63
C LEU A 162 11.93 -3.06 15.37
N GLN A 163 12.73 -3.61 14.49
CA GLN A 163 13.05 -3.03 13.19
C GLN A 163 12.60 -3.98 12.08
N ILE A 164 12.14 -3.39 10.99
CA ILE A 164 11.70 -4.08 9.79
C ILE A 164 12.50 -3.49 8.64
N ASP A 165 13.27 -4.32 7.96
CA ASP A 165 14.24 -3.84 6.97
C ASP A 165 13.57 -3.51 5.62
N HIS A 166 12.51 -4.25 5.25
CA HIS A 166 11.81 -4.08 3.97
C HIS A 166 10.41 -4.70 3.98
N ASP A 167 9.58 -4.17 3.12
CA ASP A 167 8.25 -4.70 2.84
C ASP A 167 8.35 -6.00 2.04
N VAL A 168 7.38 -6.88 2.19
CA VAL A 168 7.31 -8.14 1.45
C VAL A 168 6.09 -8.14 0.53
N THR A 169 6.32 -8.39 -0.77
CA THR A 169 5.24 -8.54 -1.74
C THR A 169 4.77 -9.98 -1.78
N VAL A 170 3.46 -10.18 -1.77
CA VAL A 170 2.83 -11.50 -1.79
C VAL A 170 1.62 -11.52 -2.71
N THR A 171 1.44 -12.64 -3.42
CA THR A 171 0.25 -12.92 -4.21
C THR A 171 -0.64 -13.89 -3.45
N VAL A 172 -1.88 -13.48 -3.22
CA VAL A 172 -2.92 -14.27 -2.55
C VAL A 172 -3.83 -14.86 -3.62
N PRO A 173 -4.08 -16.17 -3.63
CA PRO A 173 -4.97 -16.79 -4.62
C PRO A 173 -6.42 -16.35 -4.43
N ALA A 174 -7.23 -16.53 -5.48
CA ALA A 174 -8.67 -16.30 -5.44
C ALA A 174 -9.34 -17.10 -4.31
N GLN A 175 -10.21 -16.47 -3.55
CA GLN A 175 -10.96 -17.07 -2.43
C GLN A 175 -10.08 -17.93 -1.53
N GLY A 176 -8.88 -17.45 -1.25
CA GLY A 176 -7.86 -18.25 -0.59
C GLY A 176 -7.04 -17.49 0.43
N GLN A 177 -6.00 -18.13 0.87
CA GLN A 177 -5.08 -17.55 1.86
C GLN A 177 -3.63 -17.89 1.52
N THR A 178 -2.72 -17.02 1.94
CA THR A 178 -1.28 -17.22 1.81
C THR A 178 -0.60 -16.82 3.11
N THR A 179 0.41 -17.57 3.54
CA THR A 179 1.26 -17.17 4.66
C THR A 179 2.55 -16.57 4.12
N VAL A 180 2.83 -15.35 4.52
CA VAL A 180 4.07 -14.63 4.18
C VAL A 180 4.97 -14.57 5.41
N MET A 181 6.26 -14.77 5.22
CA MET A 181 7.28 -14.60 6.26
C MET A 181 7.92 -13.23 6.12
N VAL A 182 7.74 -12.37 7.13
CA VAL A 182 8.32 -11.04 7.13
C VAL A 182 9.51 -11.02 8.09
N PRO A 183 10.74 -10.75 7.61
CA PRO A 183 11.91 -10.69 8.44
C PRO A 183 11.85 -9.48 9.38
N ILE A 184 12.03 -9.74 10.67
CA ILE A 184 12.04 -8.73 11.71
C ILE A 184 13.32 -8.82 12.53
N LYS A 185 13.78 -7.68 13.06
CA LYS A 185 14.98 -7.58 13.86
C LYS A 185 14.67 -6.99 15.23
N ALA A 186 14.96 -7.77 16.26
CA ALA A 186 14.81 -7.36 17.64
C ALA A 186 16.06 -6.57 18.11
N VAL A 187 15.88 -5.31 18.46
CA VAL A 187 16.96 -4.42 18.95
C VAL A 187 16.91 -4.26 20.47
N GLY A 188 15.74 -4.46 21.08
CA GLY A 188 15.54 -4.37 22.53
C GLY A 188 14.44 -5.28 23.03
N SER A 189 14.41 -5.56 24.34
CA SER A 189 13.38 -6.38 24.98
C SER A 189 12.16 -5.53 25.39
N GLY A 190 10.97 -6.08 25.29
CA GLY A 190 9.70 -5.46 25.70
C GLY A 190 8.51 -5.83 24.83
N ASP A 191 7.35 -5.32 25.19
CA ASP A 191 6.14 -5.48 24.37
C ASP A 191 6.14 -4.36 23.31
N VAL A 192 5.82 -4.71 22.06
CA VAL A 192 5.73 -3.81 20.90
C VAL A 192 4.42 -4.10 20.18
N ASP A 193 3.60 -3.07 19.99
CA ASP A 193 2.43 -3.17 19.13
C ASP A 193 2.90 -2.96 17.68
N LEU A 194 2.43 -3.83 16.79
CA LEU A 194 2.81 -3.87 15.39
C LEU A 194 1.55 -3.63 14.55
N SER A 195 1.52 -2.55 13.78
CA SER A 195 0.49 -2.31 12.77
C SER A 195 0.86 -3.03 11.49
N ILE A 196 -0.10 -3.75 10.94
CA ILE A 196 0.02 -4.49 9.69
C ILE A 196 -0.85 -3.80 8.66
N GLU A 197 -0.25 -3.31 7.60
CA GLU A 197 -0.92 -2.63 6.50
C GLU A 197 -0.65 -3.40 5.21
N LEU A 198 -1.70 -3.59 4.42
CA LEU A 198 -1.57 -4.09 3.06
C LEU A 198 -1.56 -2.89 2.12
N LEU A 199 -0.57 -2.80 1.25
CA LEU A 199 -0.40 -1.68 0.34
C LEU A 199 -0.47 -2.17 -1.11
N ALA A 200 -1.05 -1.34 -1.96
CA ALA A 200 -0.93 -1.44 -3.41
C ALA A 200 0.48 -1.08 -3.89
N ALA A 201 0.77 -1.27 -5.17
CA ALA A 201 2.08 -0.95 -5.75
C ALA A 201 2.45 0.54 -5.63
N ASP A 202 1.47 1.42 -5.67
CA ASP A 202 1.61 2.88 -5.52
C ASP A 202 1.72 3.35 -4.07
N GLY A 203 1.61 2.45 -3.09
CA GLY A 203 1.64 2.76 -1.66
C GLY A 203 0.28 3.05 -1.04
N THR A 204 -0.81 3.01 -1.81
CA THR A 204 -2.16 3.17 -1.29
C THR A 204 -2.52 1.99 -0.38
N ALA A 205 -3.07 2.28 0.81
CA ALA A 205 -3.52 1.23 1.72
C ALA A 205 -4.70 0.45 1.13
N VAL A 206 -4.61 -0.87 1.17
CA VAL A 206 -5.63 -1.83 0.70
C VAL A 206 -5.99 -2.74 1.86
N GLY A 207 -7.25 -2.94 2.10
CA GLY A 207 -7.70 -3.73 3.24
C GLY A 207 -7.78 -2.93 4.55
N THR A 208 -8.17 -3.62 5.61
CA THR A 208 -8.29 -3.02 6.93
C THR A 208 -6.97 -3.17 7.67
N PRO A 209 -6.35 -2.08 8.15
CA PRO A 209 -5.16 -2.16 8.99
C PRO A 209 -5.44 -2.97 10.25
N MET A 210 -4.49 -3.78 10.64
CA MET A 210 -4.60 -4.62 11.82
C MET A 210 -3.45 -4.39 12.78
N THR A 211 -3.74 -4.39 14.07
CA THR A 211 -2.71 -4.26 15.11
C THR A 211 -2.57 -5.57 15.88
N MET A 212 -1.32 -6.00 16.07
CA MET A 212 -1.00 -7.17 16.91
C MET A 212 0.04 -6.80 17.96
N ARG A 213 -0.05 -7.45 19.12
CA ARG A 213 0.96 -7.32 20.17
C ARG A 213 2.05 -8.37 20.01
N THR A 214 3.29 -7.93 20.01
CA THR A 214 4.48 -8.78 19.87
C THR A 214 5.34 -8.60 21.12
N ARG A 215 5.70 -9.72 21.76
CA ARG A 215 6.65 -9.71 22.86
C ARG A 215 8.04 -10.02 22.36
N VAL A 216 8.95 -9.06 22.50
CA VAL A 216 10.33 -9.15 22.05
C VAL A 216 11.25 -9.45 23.23
N ARG A 217 12.11 -10.46 23.08
CA ARG A 217 13.19 -10.77 24.04
C ARG A 217 14.50 -10.81 23.26
N ALA A 218 15.26 -9.73 23.32
CA ALA A 218 16.58 -9.68 22.68
C ALA A 218 17.59 -10.52 23.48
N SER A 219 18.14 -11.57 22.85
CA SER A 219 19.05 -12.54 23.50
C SER A 219 20.44 -11.99 23.83
N TRP A 220 20.79 -10.76 23.43
CA TRP A 220 22.09 -10.14 23.70
C TRP A 220 22.37 -9.92 25.21
N GLU A 221 21.33 -9.75 26.03
CA GLU A 221 21.45 -9.65 27.48
C GLU A 221 22.10 -10.87 28.10
N THR A 222 21.82 -12.08 27.56
CA THR A 222 22.39 -13.34 28.04
C THR A 222 23.87 -13.49 27.67
N VAL A 223 24.31 -12.94 26.55
CA VAL A 223 25.72 -12.96 26.12
C VAL A 223 26.55 -12.00 26.98
N GLY A 224 26.05 -10.79 27.19
CA GLY A 224 26.70 -9.80 28.09
C GLY A 224 26.89 -10.34 29.50
N THR A 225 25.86 -10.97 30.05
CA THR A 225 25.91 -11.58 31.41
C THR A 225 26.89 -12.76 31.47
N ARG A 226 26.97 -13.61 30.43
CA ARG A 226 27.94 -14.72 30.36
C ARG A 226 29.36 -14.22 30.26
N VAL A 227 29.63 -13.17 29.48
CA VAL A 227 30.95 -12.56 29.38
C VAL A 227 31.35 -11.91 30.69
N ALA A 228 30.47 -11.15 31.34
CA ALA A 228 30.73 -10.54 32.66
C ALA A 228 30.97 -11.61 33.72
N ALA A 229 30.18 -12.67 33.78
CA ALA A 229 30.38 -13.78 34.69
C ALA A 229 31.70 -14.52 34.43
N GLY A 230 32.08 -14.74 33.20
CA GLY A 230 33.36 -15.34 32.80
C GLY A 230 34.56 -14.48 33.25
N LEU A 231 34.48 -13.16 33.04
CA LEU A 231 35.50 -12.21 33.53
C LEU A 231 35.63 -12.22 35.07
N LEU A 232 34.52 -12.28 35.79
CA LEU A 232 34.47 -12.33 37.24
C LEU A 232 35.11 -13.62 37.78
N VAL A 233 34.82 -14.75 37.16
CA VAL A 233 35.43 -16.04 37.49
C VAL A 233 36.93 -16.03 37.20
N ALA A 234 37.36 -15.46 36.08
CA ALA A 234 38.79 -15.35 35.73
C ALA A 234 39.54 -14.44 36.71
N LEU A 235 38.97 -13.31 37.13
CA LEU A 235 39.52 -12.43 38.13
C LEU A 235 39.62 -13.11 39.53
N LEU A 236 38.60 -13.87 39.89
CA LEU A 236 38.60 -14.61 41.16
C LEU A 236 39.67 -15.69 41.16
N ALA A 237 39.79 -16.47 40.08
CA ALA A 237 40.82 -17.49 39.93
C ALA A 237 42.24 -16.89 39.93
N GLY A 238 42.43 -15.73 39.27
CA GLY A 238 43.67 -14.97 39.30
C GLY A 238 44.03 -14.46 40.68
N GLY A 239 43.02 -13.98 41.43
CA GLY A 239 43.19 -13.53 42.84
C GLY A 239 43.59 -14.67 43.77
N ILE A 240 42.92 -15.81 43.67
CA ILE A 240 43.28 -17.01 44.48
C ILE A 240 44.66 -17.51 44.16
N THR A 241 45.00 -17.66 42.88
CA THR A 241 46.35 -18.11 42.48
C THR A 241 47.45 -17.17 42.93
N ARG A 242 47.20 -15.84 42.90
CA ARG A 242 48.13 -14.86 43.40
C ARG A 242 48.32 -14.93 44.92
N THR A 243 47.24 -15.13 45.68
CA THR A 243 47.27 -15.27 47.13
C THR A 243 48.01 -16.55 47.57
N VAL A 244 47.73 -17.67 46.92
CA VAL A 244 48.42 -18.96 47.19
C VAL A 244 49.93 -18.87 46.85
N ARG A 245 50.30 -18.19 45.76
CA ARG A 245 51.71 -17.98 45.40
C ARG A 245 52.45 -17.08 46.40
N ARG A 246 51.78 -16.05 46.94
CA ARG A 246 52.36 -15.20 47.98
C ARG A 246 52.57 -15.97 49.31
N GLY A 247 51.57 -16.73 49.76
CA GLY A 247 51.68 -17.54 50.98
C GLY A 247 52.82 -18.59 50.90
N ARG A 248 53.02 -19.26 49.77
CA ARG A 248 54.11 -20.22 49.55
C ARG A 248 55.52 -19.55 49.54
N ARG A 249 55.59 -18.28 49.23
CA ARG A 249 56.88 -17.57 49.26
C ARG A 249 57.26 -17.13 50.71
N GLN A 250 56.31 -16.78 51.52
CA GLN A 250 56.51 -16.47 52.94
C GLN A 250 56.90 -17.73 53.70
N ASP A 251 56.29 -18.85 53.58
CA ASP A 251 56.65 -20.14 54.18
C ASP A 251 58.09 -20.59 53.86
N LYS A 252 58.61 -20.25 52.66
CA LYS A 252 59.98 -20.55 52.26
C LYS A 252 60.96 -19.62 52.89
N GLN A 253 60.64 -18.34 53.20
CA GLN A 253 61.50 -17.39 53.88
C GLN A 253 61.57 -17.70 55.36
N ASP A 254 60.47 -18.03 56.01
CA ASP A 254 60.44 -18.39 57.43
C ASP A 254 61.17 -19.69 57.71
N ARG A 255 61.17 -20.68 56.81
CA ARG A 255 62.04 -21.90 56.95
C ARG A 255 63.50 -21.68 56.72
N LYS A 256 63.93 -20.59 56.00
CA LYS A 256 65.32 -20.24 55.82
C LYS A 256 65.86 -19.41 56.94
N ALA A 257 65.02 -18.73 57.75
CA ALA A 257 65.39 -17.93 58.89
C ALA A 257 65.53 -18.79 60.21
N ALA A 258 64.95 -20.04 60.19
CA ALA A 258 64.98 -20.94 61.35
C ALA A 258 66.04 -22.07 61.26
N ALA A 259 66.90 -22.08 60.18
CA ALA A 259 68.08 -22.96 60.03
C ALA A 259 69.35 -22.16 60.05
#